data_56944cde3bd3e2de20df4e4e937a841b
#
_entry.id   56944cde3bd3e2de20df4e4e937a841b
#
_cell.length_a   1.000
_cell.length_b   1.000
_cell.length_c   1.000
_cell.angle_alpha   90.00
_cell.angle_beta   90.00
_cell.angle_gamma   90.00
#
_symmetry.space_group_name_H-M   'P 1'
#
loop_
_entity.id
_entity.type
_entity.pdbx_description
1 polymer ?
#
loop_
_entity_poly.entity_id
_entity_poly.type
_entity_poly.pdbx_seq_one_letter_code
_entity_poly.pdbx_strand_id
1 'polypeptide(L)'
;MERINLFKSFNPEFIQSFRSNHALEHATFHVLEGKGNKNALLGLSDAGGFWVVGNIASDLLLDSVREALARLEGGESRLALHENCGTNLIATGAIAGGLAWLGMLGSNKGFFHKVKRLPLVISLASIGVLISQPIGLLLQEKVTTLPGGQKREVVGLQRWGFGPWTVQRVITRQLEH
;
A
#
# COMPACT_ATOMS: atom_id res chain seq x y z
N MET A 1 27.68 -10.35 -7.95
CA MET A 1 27.09 -10.11 -6.60
C MET A 1 27.10 -8.59 -6.39
N GLU A 2 26.08 -7.91 -6.91
CA GLU A 2 25.91 -6.46 -6.74
C GLU A 2 25.60 -6.17 -5.26
N ARG A 3 26.43 -5.41 -4.63
CA ARG A 3 26.16 -4.90 -3.27
C ARG A 3 24.95 -3.98 -3.37
N ILE A 4 23.84 -4.38 -2.75
CA ILE A 4 22.66 -3.53 -2.56
C ILE A 4 23.14 -2.32 -1.76
N ASN A 5 23.28 -1.18 -2.44
CA ASN A 5 23.77 0.05 -1.83
C ASN A 5 22.57 0.69 -1.08
N LEU A 6 22.42 0.32 0.19
CA LEU A 6 21.34 0.82 1.07
C LEU A 6 21.26 2.36 1.13
N PHE A 7 22.37 3.06 0.84
CA PHE A 7 22.39 4.53 0.81
C PHE A 7 21.69 5.15 -0.41
N LYS A 8 21.47 4.41 -1.50
CA LYS A 8 20.64 4.89 -2.63
C LYS A 8 19.17 5.05 -2.28
N SER A 9 18.69 4.34 -1.24
CA SER A 9 17.27 4.37 -0.81
C SER A 9 16.86 5.66 -0.10
N PHE A 10 17.79 6.55 0.24
CA PHE A 10 17.51 7.82 0.90
C PHE A 10 17.61 9.03 -0.05
N ASN A 11 17.76 8.82 -1.36
CA ASN A 11 17.69 9.90 -2.34
C ASN A 11 16.26 10.46 -2.38
N PRO A 12 16.05 11.78 -2.24
CA PRO A 12 14.73 12.41 -2.33
C PRO A 12 13.96 12.03 -3.60
N GLU A 13 14.61 11.89 -4.73
CA GLU A 13 14.00 11.45 -6.00
C GLU A 13 13.48 10.01 -5.93
N PHE A 14 14.23 9.11 -5.30
CA PHE A 14 13.78 7.72 -5.09
C PHE A 14 12.52 7.68 -4.25
N ILE A 15 12.49 8.43 -3.13
CA ILE A 15 11.33 8.51 -2.24
C ILE A 15 10.12 9.10 -2.96
N GLN A 16 10.30 10.18 -3.72
CA GLN A 16 9.23 10.79 -4.49
C GLN A 16 8.71 9.84 -5.57
N SER A 17 9.60 9.15 -6.28
CA SER A 17 9.23 8.16 -7.28
C SER A 17 8.41 7.00 -6.68
N PHE A 18 8.86 6.46 -5.54
CA PHE A 18 8.13 5.44 -4.80
C PHE A 18 6.72 5.93 -4.41
N ARG A 19 6.62 7.12 -3.80
CA ARG A 19 5.35 7.70 -3.35
C ARG A 19 4.38 7.97 -4.49
N SER A 20 4.88 8.43 -5.64
CA SER A 20 4.06 8.66 -6.83
C SER A 20 3.57 7.36 -7.45
N ASN A 21 4.41 6.32 -7.51
CA ASN A 21 4.00 5.00 -7.98
C ASN A 21 2.98 4.35 -7.04
N HIS A 22 3.12 4.54 -5.73
CA HIS A 22 2.16 4.04 -4.74
C HIS A 22 0.80 4.74 -4.89
N ALA A 23 0.80 6.05 -5.16
CA ALA A 23 -0.43 6.76 -5.49
C ALA A 23 -1.09 6.23 -6.77
N LEU A 24 -0.30 5.94 -7.82
CA LEU A 24 -0.79 5.38 -9.08
C LEU A 24 -1.31 3.95 -8.91
N GLU A 25 -0.66 3.12 -8.09
CA GLU A 25 -1.13 1.78 -7.74
C GLU A 25 -2.53 1.83 -7.14
N HIS A 26 -2.73 2.67 -6.09
CA HIS A 26 -4.04 2.83 -5.46
C HIS A 26 -5.11 3.33 -6.43
N ALA A 27 -4.79 4.35 -7.21
CA ALA A 27 -5.70 4.88 -8.21
C ALA A 27 -6.09 3.82 -9.25
N THR A 28 -5.13 2.96 -9.64
CA THR A 28 -5.37 1.85 -10.55
C THR A 28 -6.37 0.85 -9.95
N PHE A 29 -6.25 0.53 -8.67
CA PHE A 29 -7.17 -0.39 -8.00
C PHE A 29 -8.58 0.20 -7.92
N HIS A 30 -8.74 1.48 -7.60
CA HIS A 30 -10.03 2.16 -7.65
C HIS A 30 -10.68 2.14 -9.05
N VAL A 31 -9.89 2.36 -10.10
CA VAL A 31 -10.39 2.28 -11.48
C VAL A 31 -10.83 0.86 -11.81
N LEU A 32 -10.04 -0.15 -11.42
CA LEU A 32 -10.38 -1.57 -11.63
C LEU A 32 -11.67 -1.96 -10.89
N GLU A 33 -11.83 -1.54 -9.65
CA GLU A 33 -13.06 -1.75 -8.86
C GLU A 33 -14.25 -1.07 -9.56
N GLY A 34 -14.09 0.16 -10.03
CA GLY A 34 -15.10 0.89 -10.81
C GLY A 34 -15.49 0.20 -12.12
N LYS A 35 -14.56 -0.54 -12.74
CA LYS A 35 -14.83 -1.37 -13.92
C LYS A 35 -15.41 -2.75 -13.59
N GLY A 36 -15.74 -3.00 -12.31
CA GLY A 36 -16.38 -4.24 -11.87
C GLY A 36 -15.42 -5.39 -11.60
N ASN A 37 -14.12 -5.14 -11.52
CA ASN A 37 -13.16 -6.16 -11.09
C ASN A 37 -13.37 -6.47 -9.61
N LYS A 38 -13.73 -7.72 -9.31
CA LYS A 38 -13.95 -8.23 -7.93
C LYS A 38 -12.84 -9.17 -7.46
N ASN A 39 -11.82 -9.39 -8.28
CA ASN A 39 -10.73 -10.26 -7.91
C ASN A 39 -9.85 -9.61 -6.83
N ALA A 40 -9.41 -10.41 -5.88
CA ALA A 40 -8.41 -9.95 -4.92
C ALA A 40 -7.09 -9.69 -5.65
N LEU A 41 -6.57 -8.48 -5.53
CA LEU A 41 -5.30 -8.06 -6.07
C LEU A 41 -4.40 -7.57 -4.94
N LEU A 42 -3.11 -7.90 -5.03
CA LEU A 42 -2.07 -7.36 -4.16
C LEU A 42 -1.17 -6.45 -4.97
N GLY A 43 -0.91 -5.27 -4.45
CA GLY A 43 0.01 -4.30 -5.01
C GLY A 43 1.27 -4.16 -4.17
N LEU A 44 2.38 -3.86 -4.86
CA LEU A 44 3.65 -3.51 -4.23
C LEU A 44 4.38 -2.51 -5.12
N SER A 45 4.52 -1.29 -4.64
CA SER A 45 5.22 -0.21 -5.37
C SER A 45 6.71 -0.19 -5.13
N ASP A 46 7.45 0.26 -6.13
CA ASP A 46 8.86 0.64 -6.06
C ASP A 46 9.13 1.95 -6.84
N ALA A 47 10.36 2.42 -6.90
CA ALA A 47 10.68 3.67 -7.60
C ALA A 47 10.53 3.58 -9.13
N GLY A 48 10.57 2.39 -9.72
CA GLY A 48 10.43 2.16 -11.17
C GLY A 48 9.02 1.79 -11.62
N GLY A 49 8.05 1.69 -10.68
CA GLY A 49 6.68 1.29 -10.99
C GLY A 49 6.01 0.54 -9.84
N PHE A 50 5.14 -0.41 -10.19
CA PHE A 50 4.50 -1.27 -9.19
C PHE A 50 4.17 -2.65 -9.73
N TRP A 51 4.05 -3.59 -8.83
CA TRP A 51 3.69 -4.98 -9.08
C TRP A 51 2.23 -5.20 -8.74
N VAL A 52 1.56 -6.01 -9.54
CA VAL A 52 0.19 -6.48 -9.27
C VAL A 52 0.18 -7.99 -9.31
N VAL A 53 -0.23 -8.59 -8.21
CA VAL A 53 -0.37 -10.04 -8.07
C VAL A 53 -1.84 -10.40 -7.97
N GLY A 54 -2.32 -11.26 -8.85
CA GLY A 54 -3.70 -11.72 -8.85
C GLY A 54 -4.20 -12.10 -10.24
N ASN A 55 -5.48 -12.41 -10.33
CA ASN A 55 -6.11 -12.79 -11.59
C ASN A 55 -6.67 -11.56 -12.32
N ILE A 56 -5.89 -11.01 -13.23
CA ILE A 56 -6.29 -9.85 -14.03
C ILE A 56 -5.73 -9.94 -15.46
N ALA A 57 -6.53 -9.55 -16.45
CA ALA A 57 -6.08 -9.43 -17.82
C ALA A 57 -5.13 -8.24 -17.99
N SER A 58 -4.06 -8.43 -18.74
CA SER A 58 -3.01 -7.42 -18.93
C SER A 58 -3.54 -6.15 -19.60
N ASP A 59 -4.44 -6.30 -20.57
CA ASP A 59 -5.03 -5.16 -21.27
C ASP A 59 -5.90 -4.32 -20.34
N LEU A 60 -6.77 -4.99 -19.53
CA LEU A 60 -7.59 -4.32 -18.54
C LEU A 60 -6.74 -3.58 -17.49
N LEU A 61 -5.64 -4.21 -17.05
CA LEU A 61 -4.72 -3.57 -16.09
C LEU A 61 -4.07 -2.33 -16.73
N LEU A 62 -3.53 -2.47 -17.95
CA LEU A 62 -2.83 -1.36 -18.63
C LEU A 62 -3.76 -0.17 -18.91
N ASP A 63 -4.98 -0.43 -19.38
CA ASP A 63 -5.98 0.60 -19.60
C ASP A 63 -6.40 1.29 -18.31
N SER A 64 -6.52 0.53 -17.21
CA SER A 64 -6.85 1.09 -15.90
C SER A 64 -5.73 1.92 -15.32
N VAL A 65 -4.47 1.53 -15.54
CA VAL A 65 -3.29 2.34 -15.15
C VAL A 65 -3.27 3.68 -15.90
N ARG A 66 -3.52 3.67 -17.21
CA ARG A 66 -3.54 4.91 -18.01
C ARG A 66 -4.67 5.84 -17.58
N GLU A 67 -5.85 5.29 -17.34
CA GLU A 67 -7.00 6.05 -16.83
C GLU A 67 -6.71 6.62 -15.44
N ALA A 68 -6.16 5.81 -14.53
CA ALA A 68 -5.78 6.24 -13.19
C ALA A 68 -4.76 7.38 -13.21
N LEU A 69 -3.76 7.29 -14.09
CA LEU A 69 -2.76 8.34 -14.28
C LEU A 69 -3.42 9.64 -14.73
N ALA A 70 -4.25 9.59 -15.78
CA ALA A 70 -4.95 10.76 -16.29
C ALA A 70 -5.87 11.41 -15.23
N ARG A 71 -6.56 10.62 -14.41
CA ARG A 71 -7.40 11.11 -13.32
C ARG A 71 -6.61 11.76 -12.20
N LEU A 72 -5.46 11.18 -11.81
CA LEU A 72 -4.56 11.79 -10.83
C LEU A 72 -3.98 13.12 -11.34
N GLU A 73 -3.59 13.18 -12.62
CA GLU A 73 -3.12 14.41 -13.26
C GLU A 73 -4.25 15.46 -13.38
N GLY A 74 -5.48 15.01 -13.53
CA GLY A 74 -6.70 15.83 -13.48
C GLY A 74 -7.06 16.34 -12.09
N GLY A 75 -6.30 15.98 -11.05
CA GLY A 75 -6.48 16.47 -9.66
C GLY A 75 -7.32 15.56 -8.76
N GLU A 76 -7.72 14.36 -9.17
CA GLU A 76 -8.46 13.41 -8.34
C GLU A 76 -7.56 12.74 -7.29
N SER A 77 -6.95 13.53 -6.42
CA SER A 77 -5.96 13.09 -5.43
C SER A 77 -6.48 12.04 -4.44
N ARG A 78 -7.79 11.98 -4.22
CA ARG A 78 -8.42 10.95 -3.34
C ARG A 78 -8.21 9.53 -3.83
N LEU A 79 -8.00 9.32 -5.13
CA LEU A 79 -7.69 8.01 -5.70
C LEU A 79 -6.35 7.45 -5.20
N ALA A 80 -5.47 8.29 -4.66
CA ALA A 80 -4.20 7.86 -4.07
C ALA A 80 -4.35 7.21 -2.68
N LEU A 81 -5.57 7.20 -2.11
CA LEU A 81 -5.84 6.62 -0.79
C LEU A 81 -6.66 5.34 -0.97
N HIS A 82 -6.20 4.23 -0.39
CA HIS A 82 -6.87 2.94 -0.49
C HIS A 82 -6.93 2.26 0.88
N GLU A 83 -8.13 1.84 1.31
CA GLU A 83 -8.33 1.27 2.65
C GLU A 83 -7.58 -0.07 2.83
N ASN A 84 -7.50 -0.87 1.78
CA ASN A 84 -6.84 -2.18 1.80
C ASN A 84 -5.33 -2.13 1.48
N CYS A 85 -4.68 -1.00 1.74
CA CYS A 85 -3.24 -0.86 1.51
C CYS A 85 -2.41 -1.53 2.61
N GLY A 86 -1.24 -2.08 2.23
CA GLY A 86 -0.28 -2.65 3.18
C GLY A 86 0.16 -1.66 4.27
N THR A 87 0.19 -0.35 3.99
CA THR A 87 0.45 0.68 4.99
C THR A 87 -0.59 0.67 6.11
N ASN A 88 -1.89 0.52 5.78
CA ASN A 88 -2.96 0.40 6.77
C ASN A 88 -2.81 -0.87 7.62
N LEU A 89 -2.44 -1.98 6.99
CA LEU A 89 -2.21 -3.24 7.70
C LEU A 89 -1.07 -3.12 8.72
N ILE A 90 0.04 -2.50 8.32
CA ILE A 90 1.20 -2.27 9.20
C ILE A 90 0.82 -1.31 10.33
N ALA A 91 0.14 -0.20 10.03
CA ALA A 91 -0.33 0.76 11.03
C ALA A 91 -1.27 0.08 12.04
N THR A 92 -2.22 -0.74 11.55
CA THR A 92 -3.13 -1.50 12.40
C THR A 92 -2.39 -2.47 13.30
N GLY A 93 -1.45 -3.25 12.75
CA GLY A 93 -0.63 -4.18 13.53
C GLY A 93 0.19 -3.47 14.60
N ALA A 94 0.81 -2.33 14.28
CA ALA A 94 1.61 -1.56 15.23
C ALA A 94 0.76 -0.96 16.37
N ILE A 95 -0.37 -0.35 16.05
CA ILE A 95 -1.24 0.31 17.02
C ILE A 95 -1.97 -0.73 17.88
N ALA A 96 -2.64 -1.71 17.27
CA ALA A 96 -3.37 -2.74 18.01
C ALA A 96 -2.44 -3.63 18.83
N GLY A 97 -1.29 -4.03 18.25
CA GLY A 97 -0.27 -4.80 18.94
C GLY A 97 0.37 -4.03 20.10
N GLY A 98 0.67 -2.74 19.89
CA GLY A 98 1.19 -1.86 20.94
C GLY A 98 0.22 -1.70 22.12
N LEU A 99 -1.07 -1.48 21.87
CA LEU A 99 -2.10 -1.39 22.90
C LEU A 99 -2.31 -2.73 23.60
N ALA A 100 -2.31 -3.84 22.87
CA ALA A 100 -2.34 -5.19 23.46
C ALA A 100 -1.15 -5.42 24.39
N TRP A 101 0.05 -5.04 23.97
CA TRP A 101 1.26 -5.13 24.77
C TRP A 101 1.17 -4.28 26.05
N LEU A 102 0.67 -3.06 25.95
CA LEU A 102 0.42 -2.20 27.14
C LEU A 102 -0.54 -2.87 28.14
N GLY A 103 -1.59 -3.55 27.65
CA GLY A 103 -2.51 -4.32 28.48
C GLY A 103 -1.85 -5.48 29.25
N MET A 104 -0.73 -5.99 28.72
CA MET A 104 0.03 -7.07 29.35
C MET A 104 1.11 -6.59 30.32
N LEU A 105 1.44 -5.29 30.37
CA LEU A 105 2.47 -4.75 31.27
C LEU A 105 2.13 -5.03 32.73
N GLY A 106 3.15 -5.38 33.50
CA GLY A 106 3.00 -5.69 34.93
C GLY A 106 2.39 -7.07 35.25
N SER A 107 2.24 -7.93 34.22
CA SER A 107 1.68 -9.28 34.40
C SER A 107 2.76 -10.35 34.68
N ASN A 108 3.72 -10.04 35.58
CA ASN A 108 4.85 -10.92 35.85
C ASN A 108 4.52 -12.16 36.73
N LYS A 109 3.25 -12.35 37.10
CA LYS A 109 2.82 -13.36 38.07
C LYS A 109 2.17 -14.58 37.41
N GLY A 110 2.91 -15.33 36.59
CA GLY A 110 2.47 -16.65 36.09
C GLY A 110 1.33 -16.63 35.07
N PHE A 111 1.05 -17.80 34.51
CA PHE A 111 0.12 -18.01 33.38
C PHE A 111 -1.32 -17.54 33.71
N PHE A 112 -1.87 -17.91 34.86
CA PHE A 112 -3.26 -17.55 35.22
C PHE A 112 -3.49 -16.04 35.34
N HIS A 113 -2.48 -15.26 35.78
CA HIS A 113 -2.58 -13.81 35.82
C HIS A 113 -2.61 -13.20 34.41
N LYS A 114 -1.89 -13.79 33.43
CA LYS A 114 -1.94 -13.39 32.04
C LYS A 114 -3.33 -13.66 31.44
N VAL A 115 -3.90 -14.84 31.73
CA VAL A 115 -5.24 -15.21 31.25
C VAL A 115 -6.32 -14.25 31.78
N LYS A 116 -6.26 -13.85 33.06
CA LYS A 116 -7.18 -12.88 33.62
C LYS A 116 -7.14 -11.51 32.97
N ARG A 117 -6.05 -11.14 32.29
CA ARG A 117 -5.91 -9.88 31.55
C ARG A 117 -6.39 -9.94 30.10
N LEU A 118 -6.69 -11.14 29.58
CA LEU A 118 -7.16 -11.29 28.19
C LEU A 118 -8.33 -10.38 27.83
N PRO A 119 -9.37 -10.21 28.66
CA PRO A 119 -10.46 -9.29 28.31
C PRO A 119 -9.97 -7.85 28.09
N LEU A 120 -9.07 -7.35 28.96
CA LEU A 120 -8.46 -6.03 28.81
C LEU A 120 -7.61 -5.94 27.54
N VAL A 121 -6.78 -6.94 27.28
CA VAL A 121 -5.91 -7.00 26.10
C VAL A 121 -6.74 -7.01 24.81
N ILE A 122 -7.78 -7.81 24.75
CA ILE A 122 -8.69 -7.88 23.60
C ILE A 122 -9.38 -6.52 23.40
N SER A 123 -9.89 -5.91 24.49
CA SER A 123 -10.54 -4.59 24.40
C SER A 123 -9.58 -3.53 23.86
N LEU A 124 -8.36 -3.47 24.40
CA LEU A 124 -7.34 -2.51 23.93
C LEU A 124 -6.93 -2.77 22.48
N ALA A 125 -6.73 -4.02 22.09
CA ALA A 125 -6.44 -4.38 20.69
C ALA A 125 -7.59 -3.96 19.76
N SER A 126 -8.85 -4.20 20.15
CA SER A 126 -10.02 -3.81 19.36
C SER A 126 -10.13 -2.29 19.20
N ILE A 127 -9.89 -1.52 20.27
CA ILE A 127 -9.78 -0.06 20.19
C ILE A 127 -8.65 0.33 19.25
N GLY A 128 -7.49 -0.35 19.33
CA GLY A 128 -6.37 -0.12 18.44
C GLY A 128 -6.71 -0.32 16.96
N VAL A 129 -7.46 -1.35 16.63
CA VAL A 129 -7.95 -1.59 15.26
C VAL A 129 -8.86 -0.43 14.80
N LEU A 130 -9.79 0.02 15.64
CA LEU A 130 -10.70 1.10 15.28
C LEU A 130 -9.98 2.43 15.02
N ILE A 131 -9.04 2.83 15.88
CA ILE A 131 -8.29 4.08 15.70
C ILE A 131 -7.21 3.98 14.62
N SER A 132 -6.76 2.79 14.27
CA SER A 132 -5.75 2.62 13.22
C SER A 132 -6.25 3.00 11.83
N GLN A 133 -7.54 2.85 11.54
CA GLN A 133 -8.13 3.14 10.23
C GLN A 133 -7.87 4.59 9.78
N PRO A 134 -8.30 5.63 10.52
CA PRO A 134 -8.04 7.01 10.14
C PRO A 134 -6.53 7.34 10.15
N ILE A 135 -5.76 6.75 11.06
CA ILE A 135 -4.31 6.96 11.13
C ILE A 135 -3.62 6.39 9.90
N GLY A 136 -4.02 5.21 9.44
CA GLY A 136 -3.47 4.59 8.24
C GLY A 136 -3.72 5.44 6.99
N LEU A 137 -4.92 5.98 6.82
CA LEU A 137 -5.25 6.90 5.71
C LEU A 137 -4.45 8.20 5.80
N LEU A 138 -4.26 8.77 6.99
CA LEU A 138 -3.41 9.95 7.19
C LEU A 138 -1.94 9.66 6.85
N LEU A 139 -1.44 8.47 7.19
CA LEU A 139 -0.09 8.04 6.80
C LEU A 139 0.04 7.91 5.28
N GLN A 140 -0.99 7.38 4.60
CA GLN A 140 -1.00 7.35 3.14
C GLN A 140 -0.93 8.79 2.60
N GLU A 141 -1.84 9.66 2.99
CA GLU A 141 -1.91 11.02 2.49
C GLU A 141 -0.63 11.83 2.70
N LYS A 142 -0.04 11.73 3.90
CA LYS A 142 1.09 12.60 4.28
C LYS A 142 2.46 11.98 3.97
N VAL A 143 2.58 10.66 4.06
CA VAL A 143 3.89 9.99 4.07
C VAL A 143 4.10 9.07 2.88
N THR A 144 3.15 8.19 2.56
CA THR A 144 3.44 7.08 1.64
C THR A 144 2.93 7.29 0.23
N THR A 145 2.05 8.27 -0.03
CA THR A 145 1.59 8.62 -1.38
C THR A 145 1.90 10.07 -1.74
N LEU A 146 2.03 10.35 -3.02
CA LEU A 146 2.24 11.68 -3.58
C LEU A 146 1.43 11.81 -4.88
N PRO A 147 0.11 12.10 -4.78
CA PRO A 147 -0.71 12.30 -5.97
C PRO A 147 -0.28 13.58 -6.70
N GLY A 148 -0.09 13.48 -8.02
CA GLY A 148 0.30 14.63 -8.84
C GLY A 148 1.70 15.19 -8.63
N GLY A 149 2.55 14.49 -7.84
CA GLY A 149 3.86 15.01 -7.44
C GLY A 149 4.92 15.03 -8.55
N GLN A 150 4.79 14.19 -9.57
CA GLN A 150 5.70 14.14 -10.70
C GLN A 150 4.94 13.64 -11.93
N LYS A 151 5.10 14.33 -13.06
CA LYS A 151 4.59 13.84 -14.34
C LYS A 151 5.26 12.52 -14.66
N ARG A 152 4.47 11.50 -14.96
CA ARG A 152 4.93 10.16 -15.26
C ARG A 152 4.35 9.66 -16.56
N GLU A 153 5.06 8.75 -17.19
CA GLU A 153 4.53 7.95 -18.28
C GLU A 153 4.55 6.46 -17.93
N VAL A 154 3.59 5.74 -18.46
CA VAL A 154 3.55 4.28 -18.36
C VAL A 154 4.34 3.74 -19.55
N VAL A 155 5.53 3.22 -19.26
CA VAL A 155 6.47 2.72 -20.29
C VAL A 155 6.02 1.37 -20.82
N GLY A 156 5.46 0.52 -19.96
CA GLY A 156 5.00 -0.80 -20.35
C GLY A 156 4.54 -1.66 -19.20
N LEU A 157 4.16 -2.88 -19.58
CA LEU A 157 3.71 -3.91 -18.64
C LEU A 157 4.45 -5.21 -18.97
N GLN A 158 4.98 -5.84 -17.95
CA GLN A 158 5.59 -7.17 -18.04
C GLN A 158 4.74 -8.15 -17.23
N ARG A 159 4.57 -9.37 -17.74
CA ARG A 159 3.75 -10.41 -17.12
C ARG A 159 4.54 -11.70 -16.91
N TRP A 160 4.39 -12.27 -15.71
CA TRP A 160 4.90 -13.61 -15.36
C TRP A 160 3.76 -14.42 -14.75
N GLY A 161 3.90 -15.75 -14.82
CA GLY A 161 2.99 -16.69 -14.17
C GLY A 161 2.16 -17.52 -15.17
N PHE A 162 1.67 -18.64 -14.66
CA PHE A 162 0.82 -19.59 -15.38
C PHE A 162 -0.46 -19.79 -14.56
N GLY A 163 -1.59 -19.90 -15.26
CA GLY A 163 -2.88 -20.12 -14.63
C GLY A 163 -3.55 -18.85 -14.06
N PRO A 164 -4.40 -19.00 -13.03
CA PRO A 164 -5.23 -17.91 -12.52
C PRO A 164 -4.46 -16.87 -11.70
N TRP A 165 -3.24 -17.18 -11.28
CA TRP A 165 -2.38 -16.26 -10.53
C TRP A 165 -1.29 -15.73 -11.44
N THR A 166 -1.33 -14.44 -11.70
CA THR A 166 -0.30 -13.75 -12.49
C THR A 166 0.39 -12.70 -11.64
N VAL A 167 1.67 -12.51 -11.90
CA VAL A 167 2.45 -11.39 -11.40
C VAL A 167 2.69 -10.46 -12.57
N GLN A 168 2.22 -9.24 -12.46
CA GLN A 168 2.38 -8.24 -13.52
C GLN A 168 3.12 -7.02 -12.96
N ARG A 169 4.08 -6.51 -13.72
CA ARG A 169 4.82 -5.31 -13.38
C ARG A 169 4.46 -4.19 -14.33
N VAL A 170 3.91 -3.14 -13.80
CA VAL A 170 3.75 -1.85 -14.48
C VAL A 170 5.05 -1.08 -14.31
N ILE A 171 5.62 -0.66 -15.44
CA ILE A 171 6.87 0.11 -15.47
C ILE A 171 6.51 1.56 -15.76
N THR A 172 6.99 2.45 -14.91
CA THR A 172 6.78 3.89 -15.06
C THR A 172 8.13 4.60 -15.18
N ARG A 173 8.11 5.75 -15.84
CA ARG A 173 9.25 6.66 -15.93
C ARG A 173 8.80 8.06 -15.56
N GLN A 174 9.65 8.77 -14.84
CA GLN A 174 9.47 10.20 -14.60
C GLN A 174 9.78 10.95 -15.89
N LEU A 175 8.91 11.90 -16.26
CA LEU A 175 9.20 12.84 -17.33
C LEU A 175 10.06 13.98 -16.78
N GLU A 176 11.24 14.16 -17.36
CA GLU A 176 12.09 15.32 -17.08
C GLU A 176 11.43 16.57 -17.66
N HIS A 177 11.50 17.67 -16.96
CA HIS A 177 11.01 18.99 -17.38
C HIS A 177 12.06 19.70 -18.22
#